data_e8a63fe534802a6559615651312f6f98
#
_entry.id   e8a63fe534802a6559615651312f6f98
#
_cell.length_a   1.000
_cell.length_b   1.000
_cell.length_c   1.000
_cell.angle_alpha   90.00
_cell.angle_beta   90.00
_cell.angle_gamma   90.00
#
_symmetry.space_group_name_H-M   'P 1'
#
loop_
_entity.id
_entity.type
_entity.pdbx_description
1 polymer ?
#
loop_
_entity_poly.entity_id
_entity_poly.type
_entity_poly.pdbx_seq_one_letter_code
_entity_poly.pdbx_strand_id
1 'polypeptide(L)'
;MKKTALLLAALCACALAKDYEYALESTSQKIYEEPTLSYVTRQIYDAKARKTQVVTESELKDGGKNRYKEVSYFGKDGELVKFYAYDYDFKAEKWHKINEYKASLKNGVSTQETTGYVRGVKNASKTVSKRANGVYEETGYELKAGKWQKSSLARATYNRIGQNELTVYSVWDGAKWQPKEKMLYLYDANEQPIGYERSLFENGAWIPSQKEIIAGDVRGKYERVSSVYVDGAWQNSQMSRHEAANGKDVTITSVWDKEKKEWKNSYKDVIVVSGADFETAAFSWDNEKKEWKQEFSSRNVYDKSGERLLTQRYGAKDGDKKLVYGYDTRGDNVSVDVYELVSDANGKRWAQKERIEATFDSDILADDVVYGGSLMSFDMQSKHAMTAYKRYVFTGGKPKLAQEREWRYKRLK
;
A
#
# COMPACT_ATOMS: atom_id res chain seq x y z
N MET A 1 7.76 -3.03 9.67
CA MET A 1 6.59 -2.54 10.42
C MET A 1 6.50 -1.00 10.62
N LYS A 2 7.61 -0.21 10.61
CA LYS A 2 7.54 1.26 10.80
C LYS A 2 7.06 2.07 9.58
N LYS A 3 7.15 1.55 8.36
CA LYS A 3 6.70 2.25 7.13
C LYS A 3 5.20 2.12 6.84
N THR A 4 4.55 1.08 7.36
CA THR A 4 3.13 0.79 7.10
C THR A 4 2.18 1.72 7.87
N ALA A 5 2.58 2.17 9.06
CA ALA A 5 1.76 3.09 9.86
C ALA A 5 1.65 4.51 9.25
N LEU A 6 2.70 4.96 8.54
CA LEU A 6 2.69 6.29 7.90
C LEU A 6 1.80 6.30 6.62
N LEU A 7 1.75 5.18 5.89
CA LEU A 7 0.92 5.07 4.69
C LEU A 7 -0.58 5.01 5.02
N LEU A 8 -0.96 4.37 6.13
CA LEU A 8 -2.35 4.34 6.59
C LEU A 8 -2.85 5.73 7.04
N ALA A 9 -2.01 6.54 7.68
CA ALA A 9 -2.38 7.90 8.08
C ALA A 9 -2.63 8.83 6.87
N ALA A 10 -1.90 8.63 5.77
CA ALA A 10 -2.06 9.43 4.55
C ALA A 10 -3.35 9.10 3.78
N LEU A 11 -3.81 7.84 3.81
CA LEU A 11 -5.06 7.41 3.17
C LEU A 11 -6.33 7.94 3.86
N CYS A 12 -6.27 8.20 5.17
CA CYS A 12 -7.38 8.82 5.91
C CYS A 12 -7.56 10.32 5.61
N ALA A 13 -6.57 10.99 5.04
CA ALA A 13 -6.58 12.43 4.84
C ALA A 13 -7.56 12.90 3.75
N CYS A 14 -7.89 12.08 2.77
CA CYS A 14 -8.78 12.46 1.67
C CYS A 14 -10.27 12.49 2.05
N ALA A 15 -10.62 11.91 3.21
CA ALA A 15 -12.03 11.66 3.57
C ALA A 15 -12.71 12.83 4.29
N LEU A 16 -12.02 13.87 4.76
CA LEU A 16 -12.59 14.84 5.69
C LEU A 16 -13.00 16.22 5.09
N ALA A 17 -12.90 16.36 3.78
CA ALA A 17 -13.46 17.53 3.07
C ALA A 17 -14.99 17.41 2.83
N LYS A 18 -15.56 16.21 3.02
CA LYS A 18 -16.99 15.91 2.84
C LYS A 18 -17.74 16.15 4.16
N ASP A 19 -18.95 16.71 4.07
CA ASP A 19 -19.89 16.74 5.21
C ASP A 19 -20.46 15.34 5.42
N TYR A 20 -19.93 14.62 6.39
CA TYR A 20 -20.41 13.30 6.74
C TYR A 20 -21.69 13.36 7.57
N GLU A 21 -22.63 12.45 7.28
CA GLU A 21 -23.86 12.33 8.08
C GLU A 21 -23.67 11.45 9.30
N TYR A 22 -22.73 10.52 9.25
CA TYR A 22 -22.49 9.52 10.30
C TYR A 22 -21.03 9.45 10.68
N ALA A 23 -20.77 9.07 11.92
CA ALA A 23 -19.45 8.66 12.38
C ALA A 23 -19.51 7.23 12.93
N LEU A 24 -18.45 6.46 12.71
CA LEU A 24 -18.26 5.22 13.43
C LEU A 24 -18.11 5.53 14.92
N GLU A 25 -19.01 4.99 15.74
CA GLU A 25 -18.98 5.18 17.19
C GLU A 25 -18.09 4.15 17.87
N SER A 26 -18.29 2.87 17.53
CA SER A 26 -17.51 1.79 18.11
C SER A 26 -17.47 0.56 17.21
N THR A 27 -16.43 -0.24 17.40
CA THR A 27 -16.38 -1.63 16.91
C THR A 27 -16.04 -2.56 18.04
N SER A 28 -16.59 -3.78 18.01
CA SER A 28 -16.14 -4.89 18.85
C SER A 28 -15.74 -6.04 17.96
N GLN A 29 -14.65 -6.73 18.31
CA GLN A 29 -14.16 -7.89 17.57
C GLN A 29 -13.74 -8.97 18.55
N LYS A 30 -14.13 -10.22 18.26
CA LYS A 30 -13.65 -11.40 18.96
C LYS A 30 -13.02 -12.36 17.95
N ILE A 31 -11.85 -12.87 18.27
CA ILE A 31 -11.13 -13.88 17.52
C ILE A 31 -11.12 -15.14 18.39
N TYR A 32 -11.64 -16.24 17.85
CA TYR A 32 -11.78 -17.51 18.56
C TYR A 32 -10.68 -18.52 18.22
N GLU A 33 -9.87 -18.20 17.21
CA GLU A 33 -8.63 -18.91 16.90
C GLU A 33 -7.56 -18.47 17.88
N GLU A 34 -6.76 -19.38 18.36
CA GLU A 34 -5.76 -19.27 19.43
C GLU A 34 -4.87 -18.02 19.46
N PRO A 35 -4.58 -17.48 20.62
CA PRO A 35 -5.41 -17.44 21.84
C PRO A 35 -6.61 -16.52 21.64
N THR A 36 -7.74 -16.81 22.25
CA THR A 36 -8.93 -15.94 22.14
C THR A 36 -8.57 -14.50 22.49
N LEU A 37 -8.78 -13.60 21.56
CA LEU A 37 -8.45 -12.18 21.69
C LEU A 37 -9.70 -11.38 21.42
N SER A 38 -10.03 -10.47 22.31
CA SER A 38 -11.10 -9.50 22.13
C SER A 38 -10.56 -8.10 21.95
N TYR A 39 -11.15 -7.37 21.02
CA TYR A 39 -10.88 -5.94 20.81
C TYR A 39 -12.16 -5.16 20.95
N VAL A 40 -12.09 -4.03 21.61
CA VAL A 40 -13.15 -3.01 21.58
C VAL A 40 -12.51 -1.70 21.18
N THR A 41 -13.02 -1.12 20.10
CA THR A 41 -12.56 0.18 19.64
C THR A 41 -13.72 1.17 19.77
N ARG A 42 -13.45 2.33 20.35
CA ARG A 42 -14.41 3.45 20.46
C ARG A 42 -13.82 4.64 19.72
N GLN A 43 -14.64 5.28 18.91
CA GLN A 43 -14.29 6.50 18.21
C GLN A 43 -15.14 7.68 18.70
N ILE A 44 -14.50 8.82 18.87
CA ILE A 44 -15.16 10.11 19.10
C ILE A 44 -14.75 11.02 17.96
N TYR A 45 -15.74 11.53 17.23
CA TYR A 45 -15.55 12.54 16.20
C TYR A 45 -16.07 13.88 16.68
N ASP A 46 -15.22 14.91 16.62
CA ASP A 46 -15.56 16.30 16.89
C ASP A 46 -15.46 17.08 15.56
N ALA A 47 -16.60 17.34 14.93
CA ALA A 47 -16.67 18.04 13.66
C ALA A 47 -16.18 19.50 13.75
N LYS A 48 -16.45 20.21 14.88
CA LYS A 48 -16.01 21.58 15.10
C LYS A 48 -14.51 21.69 15.22
N ALA A 49 -13.90 20.77 15.94
CA ALA A 49 -12.45 20.70 16.10
C ALA A 49 -11.76 19.95 14.97
N ARG A 50 -12.50 19.35 14.02
CA ARG A 50 -11.99 18.45 12.98
C ARG A 50 -11.04 17.41 13.55
N LYS A 51 -11.51 16.72 14.57
CA LYS A 51 -10.70 15.81 15.39
C LYS A 51 -11.36 14.46 15.49
N THR A 52 -10.59 13.39 15.31
CA THR A 52 -10.98 12.04 15.69
C THR A 52 -10.15 11.58 16.87
N GLN A 53 -10.77 10.86 17.80
CA GLN A 53 -10.10 10.13 18.85
C GLN A 53 -10.55 8.68 18.80
N VAL A 54 -9.61 7.77 18.68
CA VAL A 54 -9.85 6.33 18.66
C VAL A 54 -9.17 5.71 19.87
N VAL A 55 -9.90 4.94 20.67
CA VAL A 55 -9.36 4.16 21.78
C VAL A 55 -9.65 2.71 21.50
N THR A 56 -8.60 1.90 21.43
CA THR A 56 -8.67 0.44 21.26
C THR A 56 -8.23 -0.23 22.56
N GLU A 57 -9.06 -1.09 23.07
CA GLU A 57 -8.78 -1.97 24.19
C GLU A 57 -8.74 -3.41 23.69
N SER A 58 -7.74 -4.18 24.12
CA SER A 58 -7.64 -5.60 23.82
C SER A 58 -7.35 -6.41 25.06
N GLU A 59 -7.95 -7.60 25.14
CA GLU A 59 -7.76 -8.53 26.23
C GLU A 59 -7.37 -9.89 25.69
N LEU A 60 -6.25 -10.42 26.16
CA LEU A 60 -5.73 -11.73 25.84
C LEU A 60 -6.34 -12.79 26.76
N LYS A 61 -6.35 -14.05 26.33
CA LYS A 61 -6.89 -15.18 27.09
C LYS A 61 -6.21 -15.39 28.45
N ASP A 62 -4.95 -15.03 28.56
CA ASP A 62 -4.17 -15.06 29.81
C ASP A 62 -4.46 -13.90 30.77
N GLY A 63 -5.42 -13.04 30.42
CA GLY A 63 -5.77 -11.86 31.20
C GLY A 63 -4.89 -10.64 30.91
N GLY A 64 -3.94 -10.74 29.97
CA GLY A 64 -3.16 -9.60 29.52
C GLY A 64 -4.04 -8.53 28.87
N LYS A 65 -3.86 -7.27 29.25
CA LYS A 65 -4.63 -6.13 28.72
C LYS A 65 -3.72 -5.15 28.03
N ASN A 66 -4.16 -4.67 26.87
CA ASN A 66 -3.54 -3.55 26.20
C ASN A 66 -4.58 -2.47 25.94
N ARG A 67 -4.15 -1.20 26.02
CA ARG A 67 -5.00 -0.06 25.69
C ARG A 67 -4.18 0.94 24.90
N TYR A 68 -4.70 1.28 23.72
CA TYR A 68 -4.05 2.17 22.77
C TYR A 68 -4.97 3.32 22.41
N LYS A 69 -4.41 4.51 22.18
CA LYS A 69 -5.20 5.67 21.79
C LYS A 69 -4.52 6.43 20.65
N GLU A 70 -5.29 6.78 19.65
CA GLU A 70 -4.92 7.68 18.57
C GLU A 70 -5.76 8.95 18.63
N VAL A 71 -5.15 10.09 18.32
CA VAL A 71 -5.82 11.38 18.20
C VAL A 71 -5.33 12.05 16.94
N SER A 72 -6.22 12.28 15.97
CA SER A 72 -5.94 12.92 14.68
C SER A 72 -6.64 14.27 14.61
N TYR A 73 -5.97 15.27 14.07
CA TYR A 73 -6.51 16.58 13.76
C TYR A 73 -6.33 16.86 12.28
N PHE A 74 -7.35 17.42 11.66
CA PHE A 74 -7.39 17.66 10.22
C PHE A 74 -7.52 19.14 9.91
N GLY A 75 -6.91 19.58 8.83
CA GLY A 75 -7.02 20.92 8.29
C GLY A 75 -8.32 21.14 7.52
N LYS A 76 -8.40 22.28 6.83
CA LYS A 76 -9.63 22.69 6.10
C LYS A 76 -9.92 21.80 4.91
N ASP A 77 -8.89 21.31 4.27
CA ASP A 77 -8.99 20.49 3.06
C ASP A 77 -8.94 18.98 3.37
N GLY A 78 -9.14 18.61 4.66
CA GLY A 78 -9.14 17.23 5.12
C GLY A 78 -7.75 16.62 5.34
N GLU A 79 -6.68 17.37 5.14
CA GLU A 79 -5.31 16.93 5.34
C GLU A 79 -5.01 16.70 6.83
N LEU A 80 -4.25 15.64 7.14
CA LEU A 80 -3.79 15.37 8.49
C LEU A 80 -2.74 16.39 8.91
N VAL A 81 -3.06 17.25 9.89
CA VAL A 81 -2.14 18.28 10.41
C VAL A 81 -1.47 17.88 11.72
N LYS A 82 -2.11 17.05 12.54
CA LYS A 82 -1.52 16.51 13.77
C LYS A 82 -2.04 15.11 14.04
N PHE A 83 -1.16 14.27 14.56
CA PHE A 83 -1.50 12.93 15.01
C PHE A 83 -0.72 12.61 16.27
N TYR A 84 -1.37 11.95 17.21
CA TYR A 84 -0.76 11.49 18.45
C TYR A 84 -1.16 10.04 18.70
N ALA A 85 -0.20 9.20 19.08
CA ALA A 85 -0.45 7.85 19.52
C ALA A 85 0.06 7.65 20.93
N TYR A 86 -0.68 6.86 21.71
CA TYR A 86 -0.40 6.63 23.14
C TYR A 86 -0.64 5.17 23.48
N ASP A 87 0.24 4.60 24.30
CA ASP A 87 0.02 3.36 25.03
C ASP A 87 -0.40 3.66 26.46
N TYR A 88 -1.24 2.79 27.03
CA TYR A 88 -1.68 2.91 28.42
C TYR A 88 -0.86 2.00 29.32
N ASP A 89 -0.23 2.59 30.33
CA ASP A 89 0.44 1.86 31.41
C ASP A 89 -0.58 1.56 32.51
N PHE A 90 -1.01 0.30 32.58
CA PHE A 90 -1.98 -0.14 33.60
C PHE A 90 -1.44 -0.10 35.03
N LYS A 91 -0.12 -0.18 35.20
CA LYS A 91 0.52 -0.10 36.53
C LYS A 91 0.58 1.33 37.06
N ALA A 92 0.90 2.27 36.16
CA ALA A 92 0.99 3.68 36.48
C ALA A 92 -0.33 4.44 36.25
N GLU A 93 -1.36 3.76 35.72
CA GLU A 93 -2.69 4.30 35.37
C GLU A 93 -2.64 5.56 34.51
N LYS A 94 -1.71 5.59 33.54
CA LYS A 94 -1.51 6.78 32.70
C LYS A 94 -1.20 6.44 31.23
N TRP A 95 -1.50 7.41 30.35
CA TRP A 95 -1.16 7.37 28.97
C TRP A 95 0.28 7.83 28.72
N HIS A 96 1.05 7.04 28.01
CA HIS A 96 2.37 7.39 27.50
C HIS A 96 2.30 7.68 26.01
N LYS A 97 2.75 8.85 25.61
CA LYS A 97 2.87 9.18 24.19
C LYS A 97 3.98 8.33 23.56
N ILE A 98 3.63 7.61 22.49
CA ILE A 98 4.59 6.77 21.74
C ILE A 98 4.91 7.33 20.35
N ASN A 99 4.01 8.14 19.79
CA ASN A 99 4.24 8.78 18.52
C ASN A 99 3.55 10.15 18.45
N GLU A 100 4.15 11.04 17.66
CA GLU A 100 3.61 12.36 17.36
C GLU A 100 3.98 12.73 15.93
N TYR A 101 3.00 13.21 15.17
CA TYR A 101 3.19 13.78 13.84
C TYR A 101 2.59 15.18 13.79
N LYS A 102 3.25 16.10 13.12
CA LYS A 102 2.76 17.45 12.84
C LYS A 102 3.10 17.80 11.39
N ALA A 103 2.15 18.40 10.71
CA ALA A 103 2.35 18.98 9.39
C ALA A 103 1.85 20.43 9.37
N SER A 104 2.48 21.24 8.57
CA SER A 104 2.04 22.61 8.30
C SER A 104 2.43 23.02 6.90
N LEU A 105 1.58 23.79 6.24
CA LEU A 105 1.86 24.47 4.98
C LEU A 105 1.74 25.98 5.23
N LYS A 106 2.84 26.70 5.06
CA LYS A 106 2.88 28.16 5.24
C LYS A 106 3.72 28.80 4.14
N ASN A 107 3.12 29.73 3.41
CA ASN A 107 3.78 30.45 2.31
C ASN A 107 4.46 29.53 1.28
N GLY A 108 3.80 28.42 0.91
CA GLY A 108 4.34 27.44 -0.03
C GLY A 108 5.45 26.53 0.53
N VAL A 109 5.77 26.64 1.83
CA VAL A 109 6.70 25.75 2.53
C VAL A 109 5.94 24.75 3.35
N SER A 110 6.09 23.47 3.01
CA SER A 110 5.57 22.36 3.81
C SER A 110 6.59 21.92 4.85
N THR A 111 6.14 21.74 6.07
CA THR A 111 6.95 21.17 7.16
C THR A 111 6.23 19.98 7.76
N GLN A 112 6.93 18.87 7.90
CA GLN A 112 6.43 17.65 8.54
C GLN A 112 7.42 17.24 9.64
N GLU A 113 6.91 16.97 10.83
CA GLU A 113 7.70 16.50 11.98
C GLU A 113 7.11 15.19 12.50
N THR A 114 7.95 14.19 12.68
CA THR A 114 7.58 12.91 13.29
C THR A 114 8.45 12.69 14.51
N THR A 115 7.85 12.36 15.64
CA THR A 115 8.55 12.04 16.89
C THR A 115 8.07 10.68 17.39
N GLY A 116 9.00 9.76 17.57
CA GLY A 116 8.77 8.49 18.27
C GLY A 116 9.38 8.54 19.67
N TYR A 117 8.74 7.87 20.61
CA TYR A 117 9.22 7.72 21.98
C TYR A 117 9.41 6.23 22.28
N VAL A 118 10.66 5.78 22.44
CA VAL A 118 10.98 4.40 22.75
C VAL A 118 11.71 4.38 24.10
N ARG A 119 11.12 3.73 25.11
CA ARG A 119 11.67 3.64 26.47
C ARG A 119 12.08 5.01 27.03
N GLY A 120 11.27 6.04 26.79
CA GLY A 120 11.56 7.41 27.22
C GLY A 120 12.57 8.19 26.37
N VAL A 121 13.21 7.55 25.39
CA VAL A 121 14.12 8.21 24.47
C VAL A 121 13.32 8.81 23.29
N LYS A 122 13.50 10.09 23.08
CA LYS A 122 12.88 10.85 21.98
C LYS A 122 13.72 10.74 20.73
N ASN A 123 13.17 10.13 19.68
CA ASN A 123 13.72 10.15 18.32
C ASN A 123 12.81 10.99 17.44
N ALA A 124 13.33 11.99 16.78
CA ALA A 124 12.52 12.85 15.92
C ALA A 124 13.21 13.12 14.59
N SER A 125 12.41 13.20 13.55
CA SER A 125 12.79 13.67 12.22
C SER A 125 11.89 14.81 11.80
N LYS A 126 12.43 15.70 10.97
CA LYS A 126 11.70 16.79 10.35
C LYS A 126 12.05 16.88 8.89
N THR A 127 11.05 17.07 8.05
CA THR A 127 11.21 17.35 6.63
C THR A 127 10.64 18.73 6.32
N VAL A 128 11.39 19.55 5.62
CA VAL A 128 10.95 20.84 5.13
C VAL A 128 11.06 20.83 3.63
N SER A 129 9.94 21.03 2.92
CA SER A 129 9.91 21.06 1.47
C SER A 129 9.32 22.37 0.94
N LYS A 130 9.82 22.79 -0.21
CA LYS A 130 9.33 23.96 -0.96
C LYS A 130 9.43 23.69 -2.45
N ARG A 131 8.51 24.31 -3.21
CA ARG A 131 8.56 24.31 -4.67
C ARG A 131 8.48 25.75 -5.17
N ALA A 132 9.45 26.15 -5.95
CA ALA A 132 9.49 27.48 -6.56
C ALA A 132 10.30 27.44 -7.86
N ASN A 133 9.86 28.18 -8.89
CA ASN A 133 10.57 28.37 -10.15
C ASN A 133 11.04 27.07 -10.82
N GLY A 134 10.17 26.04 -10.85
CA GLY A 134 10.51 24.75 -11.45
C GLY A 134 11.50 23.89 -10.62
N VAL A 135 11.79 24.29 -9.38
CA VAL A 135 12.67 23.54 -8.47
C VAL A 135 11.87 23.09 -7.24
N TYR A 136 12.01 21.84 -6.88
CA TYR A 136 11.57 21.29 -5.61
C TYR A 136 12.79 21.00 -4.74
N GLU A 137 12.76 21.44 -3.50
CA GLU A 137 13.78 21.14 -2.50
C GLU A 137 13.10 20.53 -1.27
N GLU A 138 13.68 19.46 -0.79
CA GLU A 138 13.29 18.80 0.45
C GLU A 138 14.50 18.60 1.35
N THR A 139 14.49 19.22 2.53
CA THR A 139 15.55 19.10 3.52
C THR A 139 15.07 18.26 4.69
N GLY A 140 15.78 17.16 4.95
CA GLY A 140 15.60 16.32 6.14
C GLY A 140 16.47 16.80 7.31
N TYR A 141 15.93 16.63 8.51
CA TYR A 141 16.59 16.94 9.78
C TYR A 141 16.38 15.79 10.75
N GLU A 142 17.36 15.58 11.61
CA GLU A 142 17.30 14.65 12.75
C GLU A 142 17.50 15.41 14.05
N LEU A 143 16.83 14.96 15.12
CA LEU A 143 17.02 15.53 16.45
C LEU A 143 18.22 14.84 17.13
N LYS A 144 19.33 15.57 17.31
CA LYS A 144 20.53 15.08 18.02
C LYS A 144 20.85 16.00 19.20
N ALA A 145 20.97 15.41 20.40
CA ALA A 145 21.20 16.16 21.64
C ALA A 145 20.25 17.37 21.83
N GLY A 146 18.96 17.19 21.51
CA GLY A 146 17.92 18.22 21.66
C GLY A 146 17.92 19.32 20.58
N LYS A 147 18.81 19.26 19.59
CA LYS A 147 18.91 20.25 18.49
C LYS A 147 18.63 19.58 17.14
N TRP A 148 17.90 20.31 16.28
CA TRP A 148 17.69 19.88 14.89
C TRP A 148 18.99 20.04 14.09
N GLN A 149 19.46 18.97 13.51
CA GLN A 149 20.61 18.94 12.60
C GLN A 149 20.15 18.52 11.22
N LYS A 150 20.67 19.16 10.19
CA LYS A 150 20.45 18.74 8.80
C LYS A 150 20.97 17.33 8.61
N SER A 151 20.27 16.52 7.80
CA SER A 151 20.65 15.14 7.51
C SER A 151 20.68 14.84 6.00
N SER A 152 19.65 15.23 5.28
CA SER A 152 19.49 14.94 3.85
C SER A 152 18.93 16.13 3.08
N LEU A 153 19.26 16.19 1.80
CA LEU A 153 18.70 17.15 0.85
C LEU A 153 18.36 16.41 -0.45
N ALA A 154 17.10 16.50 -0.89
CA ALA A 154 16.69 16.17 -2.24
C ALA A 154 16.38 17.47 -2.99
N ARG A 155 16.96 17.63 -4.18
CA ARG A 155 16.68 18.76 -5.07
C ARG A 155 16.31 18.25 -6.44
N ALA A 156 15.08 18.54 -6.88
CA ALA A 156 14.57 18.16 -8.19
C ALA A 156 14.30 19.39 -9.06
N THR A 157 14.69 19.31 -10.32
CA THR A 157 14.35 20.32 -11.35
C THR A 157 13.31 19.72 -12.30
N TYR A 158 12.43 20.58 -12.79
CA TYR A 158 11.31 20.20 -13.63
C TYR A 158 11.34 21.00 -14.94
N ASN A 159 10.99 20.34 -16.03
CA ASN A 159 10.79 20.99 -17.31
C ASN A 159 9.52 21.89 -17.30
N ARG A 160 9.28 22.59 -18.42
CA ARG A 160 8.16 23.52 -18.57
C ARG A 160 6.76 22.90 -18.40
N ILE A 161 6.62 21.57 -18.60
CA ILE A 161 5.35 20.84 -18.41
C ILE A 161 5.28 20.14 -17.06
N GLY A 162 6.26 20.36 -16.18
CA GLY A 162 6.24 19.86 -14.81
C GLY A 162 6.78 18.45 -14.63
N GLN A 163 7.45 17.87 -15.62
CA GLN A 163 8.14 16.58 -15.50
C GLN A 163 9.52 16.77 -14.87
N ASN A 164 9.92 15.79 -14.06
CA ASN A 164 11.22 15.81 -13.40
C ASN A 164 12.35 15.57 -14.40
N GLU A 165 13.30 16.50 -14.49
CA GLU A 165 14.48 16.37 -15.38
C GLU A 165 15.69 15.82 -14.62
N LEU A 166 15.90 16.29 -13.41
CA LEU A 166 17.07 15.93 -12.61
C LEU A 166 16.69 15.91 -11.12
N THR A 167 17.09 14.87 -10.42
CA THR A 167 17.05 14.82 -8.96
C THR A 167 18.45 14.59 -8.42
N VAL A 168 18.88 15.40 -7.44
CA VAL A 168 20.16 15.25 -6.73
C VAL A 168 19.88 15.01 -5.25
N TYR A 169 20.45 13.95 -4.71
CA TYR A 169 20.42 13.62 -3.28
C TYR A 169 21.77 13.93 -2.65
N SER A 170 21.73 14.57 -1.48
CA SER A 170 22.91 14.93 -0.71
C SER A 170 22.72 14.60 0.76
N VAL A 171 23.80 14.37 1.47
CA VAL A 171 23.82 14.21 2.92
C VAL A 171 24.61 15.34 3.56
N TRP A 172 24.24 15.69 4.78
CA TRP A 172 24.94 16.72 5.55
C TRP A 172 26.11 16.09 6.32
N ASP A 173 27.34 16.61 6.13
CA ASP A 173 28.54 16.10 6.81
C ASP A 173 28.88 16.83 8.12
N GLY A 174 28.06 17.78 8.51
CA GLY A 174 28.27 18.66 9.66
C GLY A 174 28.67 20.10 9.27
N ALA A 175 29.19 20.29 8.07
CA ALA A 175 29.63 21.60 7.56
C ALA A 175 28.97 21.98 6.23
N LYS A 176 28.83 21.03 5.30
CA LYS A 176 28.29 21.24 3.96
C LYS A 176 27.48 20.05 3.45
N TRP A 177 26.74 20.28 2.38
CA TRP A 177 26.05 19.21 1.65
C TRP A 177 27.05 18.45 0.79
N GLN A 178 27.10 17.14 1.01
CA GLN A 178 27.88 16.20 0.19
C GLN A 178 26.93 15.49 -0.77
N PRO A 179 27.05 15.69 -2.07
CA PRO A 179 26.24 14.95 -3.04
C PRO A 179 26.53 13.46 -2.92
N LYS A 180 25.50 12.63 -3.12
CA LYS A 180 25.59 11.16 -3.05
C LYS A 180 25.12 10.51 -4.32
N GLU A 181 24.03 11.01 -4.86
CA GLU A 181 23.36 10.40 -5.98
C GLU A 181 22.70 11.47 -6.85
N LYS A 182 22.70 11.27 -8.14
CA LYS A 182 21.84 12.00 -9.07
C LYS A 182 21.11 11.05 -10.00
N MET A 183 19.91 11.44 -10.39
CA MET A 183 19.07 10.76 -11.37
C MET A 183 18.66 11.76 -12.45
N LEU A 184 19.07 11.51 -13.67
CA LEU A 184 18.71 12.27 -14.87
C LEU A 184 17.61 11.51 -15.59
N TYR A 185 16.45 12.14 -15.80
CA TYR A 185 15.33 11.56 -16.53
C TYR A 185 15.41 11.97 -18.00
N LEU A 186 15.14 11.02 -18.88
CA LEU A 186 15.28 11.17 -20.32
C LEU A 186 13.90 11.18 -20.98
N TYR A 187 13.71 12.11 -21.92
CA TYR A 187 12.47 12.28 -22.65
C TYR A 187 12.77 12.36 -24.15
N ASP A 188 11.82 11.90 -24.97
CA ASP A 188 11.89 12.07 -26.42
C ASP A 188 11.44 13.47 -26.87
N ALA A 189 11.44 13.72 -28.16
CA ALA A 189 11.01 14.99 -28.75
C ALA A 189 9.51 15.31 -28.51
N ASN A 190 8.71 14.31 -28.18
CA ASN A 190 7.29 14.42 -27.83
C ASN A 190 7.06 14.48 -26.29
N GLU A 191 8.13 14.70 -25.54
CA GLU A 191 8.10 14.77 -24.07
C GLU A 191 7.63 13.46 -23.40
N GLN A 192 7.76 12.30 -24.09
CA GLN A 192 7.46 11.00 -23.51
C GLN A 192 8.71 10.46 -22.77
N PRO A 193 8.55 9.84 -21.58
CA PRO A 193 9.69 9.29 -20.86
C PRO A 193 10.30 8.10 -21.63
N ILE A 194 11.60 8.20 -21.89
CA ILE A 194 12.38 7.16 -22.56
C ILE A 194 13.46 6.53 -21.69
N GLY A 195 13.52 6.89 -20.41
CA GLY A 195 14.43 6.26 -19.47
C GLY A 195 15.00 7.20 -18.43
N TYR A 196 16.06 6.73 -17.78
CA TYR A 196 16.83 7.51 -16.83
C TYR A 196 18.28 7.05 -16.77
N GLU A 197 19.16 7.93 -16.24
CA GLU A 197 20.54 7.62 -15.86
C GLU A 197 20.77 7.99 -14.39
N ARG A 198 21.33 7.06 -13.63
CA ARG A 198 21.71 7.22 -12.24
C ARG A 198 23.22 7.28 -12.12
N SER A 199 23.74 8.22 -11.34
CA SER A 199 25.14 8.32 -11.00
C SER A 199 25.34 8.44 -9.50
N LEU A 200 26.43 7.87 -8.98
CA LEU A 200 26.89 8.02 -7.61
C LEU A 200 28.01 9.05 -7.56
N PHE A 201 28.13 9.78 -6.46
CA PHE A 201 29.21 10.73 -6.27
C PHE A 201 30.31 10.11 -5.42
N GLU A 202 31.46 9.85 -6.04
CA GLU A 202 32.61 9.21 -5.40
C GLU A 202 33.90 9.93 -5.77
N ASN A 203 34.79 10.11 -4.81
CA ASN A 203 36.11 10.75 -5.01
C ASN A 203 36.06 12.10 -5.75
N GLY A 204 34.99 12.89 -5.50
CA GLY A 204 34.86 14.23 -6.11
C GLY A 204 34.28 14.25 -7.52
N ALA A 205 33.85 13.12 -8.07
CA ALA A 205 33.28 13.01 -9.41
C ALA A 205 31.97 12.24 -9.43
N TRP A 206 31.13 12.48 -10.43
CA TRP A 206 29.94 11.69 -10.72
C TRP A 206 30.32 10.46 -11.56
N ILE A 207 30.13 9.29 -10.99
CA ILE A 207 30.38 8.00 -11.66
C ILE A 207 29.02 7.41 -12.06
N PRO A 208 28.78 7.08 -13.34
CA PRO A 208 27.58 6.35 -13.76
C PRO A 208 27.44 5.07 -12.97
N SER A 209 26.20 4.68 -12.64
CA SER A 209 25.96 3.43 -11.89
C SER A 209 24.90 2.55 -12.55
N GLN A 210 23.83 3.15 -13.01
CA GLN A 210 22.70 2.44 -13.64
C GLN A 210 22.05 3.33 -14.69
N LYS A 211 21.55 2.73 -15.75
CA LYS A 211 20.64 3.37 -16.69
C LYS A 211 19.52 2.42 -17.12
N GLU A 212 18.43 3.01 -17.52
CA GLU A 212 17.32 2.34 -18.15
C GLU A 212 16.92 3.11 -19.40
N ILE A 213 16.76 2.41 -20.52
CA ILE A 213 16.34 3.00 -21.79
C ILE A 213 15.12 2.22 -22.29
N ILE A 214 14.12 2.98 -22.72
CA ILE A 214 12.88 2.46 -23.28
C ILE A 214 12.85 2.81 -24.77
N ALA A 215 12.64 1.83 -25.61
CA ALA A 215 12.49 1.99 -27.06
C ALA A 215 11.13 1.45 -27.49
N GLY A 216 10.42 2.18 -28.36
CA GLY A 216 9.09 1.82 -28.84
C GLY A 216 7.97 2.65 -28.22
N ASP A 217 6.73 2.20 -28.43
CA ASP A 217 5.53 2.86 -27.88
C ASP A 217 5.15 2.27 -26.51
N VAL A 218 5.31 3.04 -25.46
CA VAL A 218 4.99 2.62 -24.08
C VAL A 218 3.52 2.23 -23.86
N ARG A 219 2.61 2.60 -24.77
CA ARG A 219 1.19 2.23 -24.74
C ARG A 219 0.86 0.94 -25.49
N GLY A 220 1.80 0.42 -26.28
CA GLY A 220 1.60 -0.76 -27.11
C GLY A 220 2.75 -1.72 -27.07
N LYS A 221 3.78 -1.48 -27.88
CA LYS A 221 4.94 -2.35 -27.97
C LYS A 221 6.22 -1.59 -27.65
N TYR A 222 6.91 -2.00 -26.61
CA TYR A 222 8.19 -1.40 -26.25
C TYR A 222 9.19 -2.43 -25.72
N GLU A 223 10.44 -2.04 -25.75
CA GLU A 223 11.55 -2.74 -25.11
C GLU A 223 12.21 -1.81 -24.09
N ARG A 224 12.41 -2.30 -22.89
CA ARG A 224 13.09 -1.60 -21.79
C ARG A 224 14.37 -2.36 -21.47
N VAL A 225 15.52 -1.69 -21.56
CA VAL A 225 16.82 -2.26 -21.24
C VAL A 225 17.44 -1.53 -20.05
N SER A 226 17.73 -2.28 -19.00
CA SER A 226 18.50 -1.81 -17.83
C SER A 226 19.96 -2.22 -17.99
N SER A 227 20.88 -1.33 -17.66
CA SER A 227 22.32 -1.56 -17.70
C SER A 227 22.96 -1.04 -16.41
N VAL A 228 24.03 -1.69 -15.98
CA VAL A 228 24.89 -1.28 -14.86
C VAL A 228 26.25 -0.85 -15.37
N TYR A 229 26.87 0.11 -14.72
CA TYR A 229 28.21 0.58 -15.06
C TYR A 229 29.25 -0.17 -14.22
N VAL A 230 30.09 -0.93 -14.88
CA VAL A 230 31.11 -1.79 -14.23
C VAL A 230 32.40 -1.68 -15.03
N ASP A 231 33.52 -1.49 -14.34
CA ASP A 231 34.88 -1.43 -14.94
C ASP A 231 35.01 -0.45 -16.11
N GLY A 232 34.38 0.72 -15.97
CA GLY A 232 34.50 1.77 -16.99
C GLY A 232 33.57 1.62 -18.20
N ALA A 233 32.65 0.65 -18.20
CA ALA A 233 31.76 0.38 -19.31
C ALA A 233 30.34 0.02 -18.88
N TRP A 234 29.35 0.35 -19.76
CA TRP A 234 27.97 -0.10 -19.58
C TRP A 234 27.84 -1.57 -19.92
N GLN A 235 27.29 -2.37 -18.99
CA GLN A 235 26.94 -3.76 -19.21
C GLN A 235 25.44 -3.94 -19.07
N ASN A 236 24.82 -4.63 -20.04
CA ASN A 236 23.41 -5.00 -19.93
C ASN A 236 23.18 -5.85 -18.66
N SER A 237 22.01 -5.71 -18.06
CA SER A 237 21.60 -6.50 -16.88
C SER A 237 20.25 -7.17 -17.08
N GLN A 238 19.25 -6.42 -17.50
CA GLN A 238 17.88 -6.90 -17.67
C GLN A 238 17.25 -6.25 -18.90
N MET A 239 16.38 -7.00 -19.56
CA MET A 239 15.53 -6.50 -20.66
C MET A 239 14.10 -6.95 -20.43
N SER A 240 13.13 -6.05 -20.60
CA SER A 240 11.71 -6.38 -20.62
C SER A 240 11.13 -5.99 -21.97
N ARG A 241 10.51 -6.95 -22.64
CA ARG A 241 9.74 -6.74 -23.87
C ARG A 241 8.27 -6.79 -23.54
N HIS A 242 7.58 -5.74 -23.91
CA HIS A 242 6.14 -5.60 -23.67
C HIS A 242 5.41 -5.52 -25.01
N GLU A 243 4.27 -6.19 -25.07
CA GLU A 243 3.37 -6.14 -26.22
C GLU A 243 1.91 -6.23 -25.76
N ALA A 244 1.14 -5.19 -26.04
CA ALA A 244 -0.30 -5.13 -25.74
C ALA A 244 -1.09 -5.07 -27.05
N ALA A 245 -1.97 -6.06 -27.26
CA ALA A 245 -2.84 -6.12 -28.43
C ALA A 245 -4.10 -6.94 -28.15
N ASN A 246 -5.24 -6.48 -28.67
CA ASN A 246 -6.52 -7.23 -28.63
C ASN A 246 -6.93 -7.73 -27.23
N GLY A 247 -6.76 -6.88 -26.21
CA GLY A 247 -7.09 -7.23 -24.82
C GLY A 247 -6.10 -8.19 -24.15
N LYS A 248 -4.98 -8.47 -24.80
CA LYS A 248 -3.88 -9.27 -24.25
C LYS A 248 -2.64 -8.41 -24.13
N ASP A 249 -2.02 -8.50 -22.97
CA ASP A 249 -0.78 -7.84 -22.61
C ASP A 249 0.24 -8.90 -22.20
N VAL A 250 1.42 -8.87 -22.80
CA VAL A 250 2.50 -9.83 -22.53
C VAL A 250 3.78 -9.06 -22.23
N THR A 251 4.38 -9.36 -21.09
CA THR A 251 5.71 -8.86 -20.74
C THR A 251 6.66 -10.03 -20.57
N ILE A 252 7.76 -10.03 -21.31
CA ILE A 252 8.84 -11.00 -21.16
C ILE A 252 10.07 -10.30 -20.62
N THR A 253 10.54 -10.78 -19.48
CA THR A 253 11.77 -10.32 -18.85
C THR A 253 12.90 -11.30 -19.12
N SER A 254 14.05 -10.79 -19.55
CA SER A 254 15.26 -11.54 -19.82
C SER A 254 16.42 -10.96 -19.01
N VAL A 255 17.33 -11.79 -18.58
CA VAL A 255 18.59 -11.40 -17.93
C VAL A 255 19.77 -11.56 -18.87
N TRP A 256 20.76 -10.70 -18.72
CA TRP A 256 21.95 -10.74 -19.56
C TRP A 256 22.95 -11.80 -19.06
N ASP A 257 23.29 -12.73 -19.93
CA ASP A 257 24.39 -13.66 -19.70
C ASP A 257 25.72 -13.02 -20.14
N LYS A 258 26.56 -12.66 -19.18
CA LYS A 258 27.82 -11.97 -19.43
C LYS A 258 28.84 -12.83 -20.18
N GLU A 259 28.82 -14.14 -19.95
CA GLU A 259 29.76 -15.07 -20.56
C GLU A 259 29.43 -15.32 -22.03
N LYS A 260 28.14 -15.56 -22.32
CA LYS A 260 27.66 -15.85 -23.67
C LYS A 260 27.32 -14.59 -24.45
N LYS A 261 27.24 -13.43 -23.80
CA LYS A 261 26.82 -12.16 -24.39
C LYS A 261 25.45 -12.26 -25.10
N GLU A 262 24.49 -12.91 -24.42
CA GLU A 262 23.14 -13.13 -24.93
C GLU A 262 22.07 -12.87 -23.87
N TRP A 263 20.84 -12.58 -24.28
CA TRP A 263 19.69 -12.49 -23.42
C TRP A 263 19.10 -13.87 -23.15
N LYS A 264 18.94 -14.22 -21.87
CA LYS A 264 18.25 -15.43 -21.42
C LYS A 264 16.89 -15.07 -20.85
N ASN A 265 15.84 -15.73 -21.33
CA ASN A 265 14.52 -15.58 -20.72
C ASN A 265 14.57 -15.92 -19.24
N SER A 266 13.81 -15.21 -18.44
CA SER A 266 13.71 -15.39 -16.98
C SER A 266 12.28 -15.50 -16.54
N TYR A 267 11.46 -14.52 -16.92
CA TYR A 267 10.10 -14.37 -16.42
C TYR A 267 9.16 -13.88 -17.51
N LYS A 268 7.89 -14.31 -17.47
CA LYS A 268 6.85 -13.83 -18.37
C LYS A 268 5.56 -13.60 -17.61
N ASP A 269 4.98 -12.43 -17.78
CA ASP A 269 3.63 -12.08 -17.36
C ASP A 269 2.70 -12.03 -18.56
N VAL A 270 1.49 -12.50 -18.37
CA VAL A 270 0.40 -12.42 -19.34
C VAL A 270 -0.82 -11.88 -18.63
N ILE A 271 -1.43 -10.84 -19.19
CA ILE A 271 -2.70 -10.27 -18.75
C ILE A 271 -3.67 -10.40 -19.93
N VAL A 272 -4.88 -10.89 -19.64
CA VAL A 272 -5.96 -10.98 -20.62
C VAL A 272 -7.20 -10.29 -20.04
N VAL A 273 -7.74 -9.35 -20.80
CA VAL A 273 -8.98 -8.66 -20.50
C VAL A 273 -10.03 -9.06 -21.53
N SER A 274 -11.15 -9.61 -21.10
CA SER A 274 -12.24 -10.05 -21.96
C SER A 274 -13.57 -9.50 -21.41
N GLY A 275 -14.04 -8.40 -21.98
CA GLY A 275 -15.13 -7.64 -21.37
C GLY A 275 -14.74 -7.09 -20.01
N ALA A 276 -15.48 -7.47 -18.97
CA ALA A 276 -15.16 -7.13 -17.58
C ALA A 276 -14.22 -8.16 -16.91
N ASP A 277 -14.07 -9.35 -17.47
CA ASP A 277 -13.23 -10.41 -16.91
C ASP A 277 -11.75 -10.07 -17.07
N PHE A 278 -10.98 -10.45 -16.06
CA PHE A 278 -9.56 -10.18 -15.99
C PHE A 278 -8.80 -11.46 -15.59
N GLU A 279 -7.80 -11.81 -16.36
CA GLU A 279 -6.96 -13.00 -16.12
C GLU A 279 -5.48 -12.60 -16.16
N THR A 280 -4.70 -13.10 -15.20
CA THR A 280 -3.25 -12.94 -15.17
C THR A 280 -2.59 -14.30 -15.05
N ALA A 281 -1.43 -14.44 -15.67
CA ALA A 281 -0.58 -15.62 -15.49
C ALA A 281 0.89 -15.20 -15.46
N ALA A 282 1.65 -15.80 -14.54
CA ALA A 282 3.07 -15.58 -14.38
C ALA A 282 3.82 -16.90 -14.63
N PHE A 283 4.95 -16.80 -15.33
CA PHE A 283 5.75 -17.95 -15.76
C PHE A 283 7.22 -17.71 -15.48
N SER A 284 7.92 -18.73 -15.01
CA SER A 284 9.37 -18.82 -15.00
C SER A 284 9.88 -19.55 -16.27
N TRP A 285 11.11 -19.25 -16.65
CA TRP A 285 11.76 -19.96 -17.76
C TRP A 285 12.54 -21.15 -17.26
N ASP A 286 12.22 -22.35 -17.77
CA ASP A 286 13.01 -23.56 -17.52
C ASP A 286 14.17 -23.63 -18.53
N ASN A 287 15.39 -23.41 -18.06
CA ASN A 287 16.58 -23.40 -18.91
C ASN A 287 16.96 -24.76 -19.49
N GLU A 288 16.59 -25.85 -18.81
CA GLU A 288 16.88 -27.22 -19.27
C GLU A 288 15.90 -27.64 -20.38
N LYS A 289 14.62 -27.45 -20.13
CA LYS A 289 13.55 -27.84 -21.05
C LYS A 289 13.28 -26.83 -22.15
N LYS A 290 13.81 -25.60 -22.06
CA LYS A 290 13.56 -24.48 -22.98
C LYS A 290 12.06 -24.15 -23.11
N GLU A 291 11.33 -24.18 -21.99
CA GLU A 291 9.89 -23.90 -21.97
C GLU A 291 9.50 -22.98 -20.82
N TRP A 292 8.33 -22.33 -20.95
CA TRP A 292 7.73 -21.53 -19.91
C TRP A 292 6.94 -22.42 -18.94
N LYS A 293 7.32 -22.39 -17.66
CA LYS A 293 6.61 -23.07 -16.58
C LYS A 293 5.71 -22.07 -15.87
N GLN A 294 4.40 -22.33 -15.85
CA GLN A 294 3.46 -21.48 -15.12
C GLN A 294 3.65 -21.64 -13.62
N GLU A 295 3.90 -20.51 -12.94
CA GLU A 295 4.08 -20.44 -11.48
C GLU A 295 2.83 -19.94 -10.78
N PHE A 296 2.09 -19.05 -11.42
CA PHE A 296 0.91 -18.41 -10.82
C PHE A 296 -0.14 -18.12 -11.89
N SER A 297 -1.41 -18.16 -11.49
CA SER A 297 -2.52 -17.61 -12.26
C SER A 297 -3.54 -16.95 -11.34
N SER A 298 -4.24 -15.96 -11.86
CA SER A 298 -5.40 -15.35 -11.25
C SER A 298 -6.45 -15.07 -12.30
N ARG A 299 -7.71 -15.37 -11.99
CA ARG A 299 -8.85 -15.05 -12.86
C ARG A 299 -9.97 -14.45 -12.04
N ASN A 300 -10.39 -13.27 -12.41
CA ASN A 300 -11.53 -12.55 -11.87
C ASN A 300 -12.67 -12.57 -12.87
N VAL A 301 -13.84 -13.01 -12.46
CA VAL A 301 -15.05 -13.05 -13.27
C VAL A 301 -16.05 -12.08 -12.66
N TYR A 302 -16.54 -11.16 -13.45
CA TYR A 302 -17.48 -10.12 -13.04
C TYR A 302 -18.89 -10.43 -13.54
N ASP A 303 -19.87 -9.73 -13.02
CA ASP A 303 -21.22 -9.74 -13.55
C ASP A 303 -21.28 -9.03 -14.92
N LYS A 304 -22.45 -9.08 -15.57
CA LYS A 304 -22.63 -8.49 -16.92
C LYS A 304 -22.41 -6.97 -16.96
N SER A 305 -22.56 -6.27 -15.84
CA SER A 305 -22.29 -4.83 -15.74
C SER A 305 -20.82 -4.51 -15.54
N GLY A 306 -20.01 -5.48 -15.13
CA GLY A 306 -18.61 -5.29 -14.75
C GLY A 306 -18.42 -4.67 -13.36
N GLU A 307 -19.49 -4.51 -12.58
CA GLU A 307 -19.42 -3.86 -11.27
C GLU A 307 -19.18 -4.82 -10.12
N ARG A 308 -19.62 -6.09 -10.24
CA ARG A 308 -19.58 -7.05 -9.15
C ARG A 308 -18.67 -8.21 -9.48
N LEU A 309 -17.64 -8.42 -8.65
CA LEU A 309 -16.78 -9.59 -8.74
C LEU A 309 -17.55 -10.83 -8.27
N LEU A 310 -17.85 -11.76 -9.17
CA LEU A 310 -18.61 -12.98 -8.87
C LEU A 310 -17.70 -14.11 -8.37
N THR A 311 -16.57 -14.29 -9.03
CA THR A 311 -15.58 -15.29 -8.62
C THR A 311 -14.16 -14.80 -8.84
N GLN A 312 -13.27 -15.21 -7.94
CA GLN A 312 -11.84 -15.07 -8.11
C GLN A 312 -11.19 -16.44 -7.92
N ARG A 313 -10.29 -16.81 -8.85
CA ARG A 313 -9.42 -17.97 -8.70
C ARG A 313 -7.99 -17.51 -8.76
N TYR A 314 -7.13 -18.01 -7.89
CA TYR A 314 -5.70 -17.68 -7.91
C TYR A 314 -4.88 -18.76 -7.22
N GLY A 315 -3.59 -18.76 -7.49
CA GLY A 315 -2.62 -19.66 -6.89
C GLY A 315 -1.61 -20.19 -7.89
N ALA A 316 -1.00 -21.33 -7.59
CA ALA A 316 -0.12 -22.04 -8.50
C ALA A 316 -0.91 -22.52 -9.73
N LYS A 317 -0.29 -23.30 -10.61
CA LYS A 317 -0.88 -23.81 -11.85
C LYS A 317 -2.37 -24.14 -11.69
N ASP A 318 -3.22 -23.54 -12.53
CA ASP A 318 -4.69 -23.69 -12.57
C ASP A 318 -5.45 -23.01 -11.42
N GLY A 319 -4.76 -22.29 -10.52
CA GLY A 319 -5.35 -21.64 -9.35
C GLY A 319 -5.84 -22.67 -8.33
N ASP A 320 -5.18 -22.73 -7.18
CA ASP A 320 -5.50 -23.67 -6.09
C ASP A 320 -6.45 -23.09 -5.03
N LYS A 321 -6.77 -21.80 -5.16
CA LYS A 321 -7.79 -21.11 -4.34
C LYS A 321 -8.88 -20.51 -5.20
N LYS A 322 -10.11 -20.57 -4.70
CA LYS A 322 -11.30 -19.98 -5.33
C LYS A 322 -12.13 -19.26 -4.29
N LEU A 323 -12.48 -18.02 -4.57
CA LEU A 323 -13.44 -17.22 -3.83
C LEU A 323 -14.72 -17.10 -4.64
N VAL A 324 -15.87 -17.20 -3.97
CA VAL A 324 -17.19 -16.98 -4.56
C VAL A 324 -17.89 -15.90 -3.74
N TYR A 325 -18.30 -14.84 -4.40
CA TYR A 325 -18.89 -13.64 -3.79
C TYR A 325 -20.40 -13.69 -3.93
N GLY A 326 -21.11 -13.48 -2.84
CA GLY A 326 -22.57 -13.38 -2.82
C GLY A 326 -23.01 -11.93 -2.53
N TYR A 327 -23.97 -11.45 -3.30
CA TYR A 327 -24.51 -10.10 -3.17
C TYR A 327 -25.99 -10.13 -2.84
N ASP A 328 -26.44 -9.15 -2.07
CA ASP A 328 -27.86 -8.89 -1.88
C ASP A 328 -28.45 -8.08 -3.06
N THR A 329 -29.76 -7.85 -3.01
CA THR A 329 -30.48 -7.12 -4.05
C THR A 329 -30.05 -5.65 -4.17
N ARG A 330 -29.45 -5.07 -3.14
CA ARG A 330 -28.94 -3.68 -3.11
C ARG A 330 -27.53 -3.57 -3.67
N GLY A 331 -26.83 -4.71 -3.79
CA GLY A 331 -25.47 -4.78 -4.32
C GLY A 331 -24.38 -4.81 -3.27
N ASP A 332 -24.74 -5.00 -2.00
CA ASP A 332 -23.76 -5.23 -0.94
C ASP A 332 -23.25 -6.66 -1.00
N ASN A 333 -21.95 -6.85 -0.81
CA ASN A 333 -21.33 -8.17 -0.73
C ASN A 333 -21.63 -8.78 0.65
N VAL A 334 -22.60 -9.68 0.71
CA VAL A 334 -23.08 -10.29 1.96
C VAL A 334 -22.36 -11.59 2.31
N SER A 335 -21.62 -12.18 1.38
CA SER A 335 -20.86 -13.40 1.66
C SER A 335 -19.65 -13.59 0.74
N VAL A 336 -18.62 -14.23 1.27
CA VAL A 336 -17.47 -14.75 0.50
C VAL A 336 -17.20 -16.18 0.95
N ASP A 337 -17.33 -17.15 0.06
CA ASP A 337 -16.94 -18.53 0.28
C ASP A 337 -15.55 -18.78 -0.28
N VAL A 338 -14.64 -19.30 0.54
CA VAL A 338 -13.26 -19.61 0.17
C VAL A 338 -13.07 -21.11 0.06
N TYR A 339 -12.58 -21.55 -1.09
CA TYR A 339 -12.30 -22.94 -1.40
C TYR A 339 -10.82 -23.14 -1.69
N GLU A 340 -10.29 -24.29 -1.33
CA GLU A 340 -8.98 -24.78 -1.76
C GLU A 340 -9.12 -26.06 -2.56
N LEU A 341 -8.27 -26.21 -3.58
CA LEU A 341 -8.18 -27.42 -4.36
C LEU A 341 -7.44 -28.49 -3.56
N VAL A 342 -8.14 -29.54 -3.17
CA VAL A 342 -7.55 -30.67 -2.44
C VAL A 342 -7.49 -31.90 -3.34
N SER A 343 -6.45 -32.71 -3.15
CA SER A 343 -6.29 -33.99 -3.84
C SER A 343 -6.44 -35.12 -2.85
N ASP A 344 -7.30 -36.10 -3.15
CA ASP A 344 -7.49 -37.32 -2.38
C ASP A 344 -7.55 -38.55 -3.31
N ALA A 345 -7.91 -39.69 -2.77
CA ALA A 345 -8.03 -40.94 -3.54
C ALA A 345 -9.05 -40.87 -4.71
N ASN A 346 -10.01 -39.95 -4.64
CA ASN A 346 -11.04 -39.72 -5.66
C ASN A 346 -10.67 -38.63 -6.67
N GLY A 347 -9.44 -38.08 -6.60
CA GLY A 347 -8.95 -37.04 -7.48
C GLY A 347 -8.98 -35.65 -6.86
N LYS A 348 -8.90 -34.60 -7.70
CA LYS A 348 -8.92 -33.19 -7.28
C LYS A 348 -10.35 -32.68 -7.10
N ARG A 349 -10.62 -32.04 -5.98
CA ARG A 349 -11.92 -31.38 -5.73
C ARG A 349 -11.75 -30.08 -4.94
N TRP A 350 -12.70 -29.17 -5.07
CA TRP A 350 -12.78 -27.97 -4.27
C TRP A 350 -13.37 -28.27 -2.89
N ALA A 351 -12.60 -27.98 -1.84
CA ALA A 351 -13.06 -28.08 -0.45
C ALA A 351 -13.24 -26.68 0.13
N GLN A 352 -14.40 -26.41 0.68
CA GLN A 352 -14.64 -25.15 1.39
C GLN A 352 -13.80 -25.10 2.65
N LYS A 353 -13.05 -24.00 2.80
CA LYS A 353 -12.16 -23.75 3.94
C LYS A 353 -12.67 -22.66 4.84
N GLU A 354 -13.21 -21.60 4.24
CA GLU A 354 -13.74 -20.48 5.01
C GLU A 354 -15.05 -19.99 4.40
N ARG A 355 -15.85 -19.34 5.22
CA ARG A 355 -17.00 -18.53 4.82
C ARG A 355 -17.01 -17.25 5.61
N ILE A 356 -17.17 -16.15 4.92
CA ILE A 356 -17.38 -14.84 5.49
C ILE A 356 -18.82 -14.44 5.26
N GLU A 357 -19.45 -13.89 6.27
CA GLU A 357 -20.80 -13.31 6.19
C GLU A 357 -20.77 -11.89 6.72
N ALA A 358 -21.44 -10.97 6.03
CA ALA A 358 -21.54 -9.59 6.43
C ALA A 358 -23.01 -9.11 6.38
N THR A 359 -23.32 -8.17 7.26
CA THR A 359 -24.60 -7.45 7.25
C THR A 359 -24.35 -5.95 7.15
N PHE A 360 -25.29 -5.25 6.55
CA PHE A 360 -25.19 -3.82 6.24
C PHE A 360 -26.42 -3.08 6.68
N ASP A 361 -26.26 -1.84 7.11
CA ASP A 361 -27.36 -0.93 7.39
C ASP A 361 -27.83 -0.28 6.09
N SER A 362 -29.06 -0.55 5.67
CA SER A 362 -29.61 -0.05 4.42
C SER A 362 -29.79 1.47 4.37
N ASP A 363 -29.83 2.10 5.53
CA ASP A 363 -30.12 3.53 5.66
C ASP A 363 -28.83 4.37 5.73
N ILE A 364 -27.67 3.71 5.81
CA ILE A 364 -26.38 4.37 5.92
C ILE A 364 -25.50 4.01 4.72
N LEU A 365 -25.23 4.99 3.86
CA LEU A 365 -24.25 4.80 2.78
C LEU A 365 -22.84 4.76 3.36
N ALA A 366 -22.01 3.83 2.88
CA ALA A 366 -20.62 3.69 3.34
C ALA A 366 -19.82 5.00 3.14
N ASP A 367 -20.09 5.71 2.05
CA ASP A 367 -19.47 7.00 1.74
C ASP A 367 -19.87 8.14 2.68
N ASP A 368 -20.99 8.01 3.41
CA ASP A 368 -21.51 9.03 4.33
C ASP A 368 -21.00 8.83 5.77
N VAL A 369 -20.13 7.82 5.98
CA VAL A 369 -19.55 7.50 7.28
C VAL A 369 -18.11 7.99 7.36
N VAL A 370 -17.80 8.75 8.41
CA VAL A 370 -16.40 9.04 8.75
C VAL A 370 -15.82 7.92 9.62
N TYR A 371 -14.73 7.32 9.15
CA TYR A 371 -13.95 6.35 9.87
C TYR A 371 -12.66 7.00 10.36
N GLY A 372 -12.27 6.78 11.62
CA GLY A 372 -11.02 7.27 12.19
C GLY A 372 -9.94 6.19 12.18
N GLY A 373 -8.70 6.58 11.88
CA GLY A 373 -7.52 5.73 12.02
C GLY A 373 -7.52 4.48 11.15
N SER A 374 -6.95 3.41 11.69
CA SER A 374 -6.77 2.11 11.04
C SER A 374 -8.03 1.24 10.92
N LEU A 375 -9.21 1.82 11.18
CA LEU A 375 -10.48 1.08 11.14
C LEU A 375 -11.02 0.84 9.73
N MET A 376 -10.37 1.40 8.72
CA MET A 376 -10.66 1.13 7.32
C MET A 376 -9.93 -0.14 6.89
N SER A 377 -10.60 -1.21 6.72
CA SER A 377 -10.47 -2.16 5.61
C SER A 377 -11.15 -3.49 5.89
N PHE A 378 -12.17 -3.75 5.14
CA PHE A 378 -12.50 -5.11 4.74
C PHE A 378 -12.57 -5.09 3.21
N ASP A 379 -11.98 -6.13 2.59
CA ASP A 379 -11.98 -6.34 1.13
C ASP A 379 -13.39 -6.62 0.55
N MET A 380 -14.44 -6.30 1.30
CA MET A 380 -15.82 -6.48 0.86
C MET A 380 -16.35 -5.16 0.28
N GLN A 381 -16.58 -5.17 -1.02
CA GLN A 381 -17.22 -4.04 -1.71
C GLN A 381 -18.66 -3.90 -1.24
N SER A 382 -19.00 -2.76 -0.67
CA SER A 382 -20.36 -2.46 -0.23
C SER A 382 -20.73 -1.03 -0.53
N LYS A 383 -22.03 -0.80 -0.81
CA LYS A 383 -22.64 0.52 -0.96
C LYS A 383 -23.07 1.10 0.37
N HIS A 384 -23.34 0.23 1.33
CA HIS A 384 -23.87 0.59 2.64
C HIS A 384 -22.87 0.28 3.75
N ALA A 385 -23.08 0.89 4.91
CA ALA A 385 -22.23 0.71 6.07
C ALA A 385 -22.37 -0.69 6.67
N MET A 386 -21.27 -1.38 6.89
CA MET A 386 -21.24 -2.73 7.46
C MET A 386 -21.57 -2.67 8.96
N THR A 387 -22.52 -3.49 9.42
CA THR A 387 -22.93 -3.59 10.83
C THR A 387 -22.42 -4.82 11.52
N ALA A 388 -22.23 -5.93 10.80
CA ALA A 388 -21.64 -7.13 11.36
C ALA A 388 -20.85 -7.93 10.33
N TYR A 389 -19.89 -8.69 10.83
CA TYR A 389 -19.03 -9.59 10.08
C TYR A 389 -18.81 -10.86 10.89
N LYS A 390 -18.88 -12.03 10.23
CA LYS A 390 -18.56 -13.33 10.83
C LYS A 390 -17.69 -14.11 9.87
N ARG A 391 -16.61 -14.72 10.38
CA ARG A 391 -15.76 -15.63 9.63
C ARG A 391 -15.86 -17.02 10.26
N TYR A 392 -16.16 -17.99 9.44
CA TYR A 392 -16.20 -19.40 9.79
C TYR A 392 -15.05 -20.13 9.11
N VAL A 393 -14.43 -21.05 9.82
CA VAL A 393 -13.43 -22.00 9.29
C VAL A 393 -14.04 -23.38 9.27
N PHE A 394 -13.83 -24.14 8.19
CA PHE A 394 -14.38 -25.47 8.01
C PHE A 394 -13.34 -26.53 8.39
N THR A 395 -13.68 -27.34 9.41
CA THR A 395 -12.89 -28.49 9.85
C THR A 395 -13.73 -29.75 9.69
N GLY A 396 -13.27 -30.71 8.87
CA GLY A 396 -14.05 -31.91 8.58
C GLY A 396 -15.42 -31.62 7.94
N GLY A 397 -15.52 -30.53 7.16
CA GLY A 397 -16.75 -30.11 6.48
C GLY A 397 -17.77 -29.39 7.38
N LYS A 398 -17.47 -29.18 8.67
CA LYS A 398 -18.34 -28.45 9.60
C LYS A 398 -17.80 -27.03 9.84
N PRO A 399 -18.66 -25.98 9.79
CA PRO A 399 -18.27 -24.61 10.08
C PRO A 399 -18.06 -24.43 11.59
N LYS A 400 -16.97 -23.73 11.94
CA LYS A 400 -16.67 -23.25 13.28
C LYS A 400 -16.47 -21.75 13.21
N LEU A 401 -17.16 -20.98 14.05
CA LEU A 401 -16.96 -19.54 14.13
C LEU A 401 -15.53 -19.25 14.60
N ALA A 402 -14.78 -18.53 13.78
CA ALA A 402 -13.39 -18.17 14.02
C ALA A 402 -13.24 -16.71 14.44
N GLN A 403 -14.10 -15.85 13.92
CA GLN A 403 -14.05 -14.41 14.20
C GLN A 403 -15.45 -13.81 14.05
N GLU A 404 -15.77 -12.86 14.90
CA GLU A 404 -16.92 -11.98 14.73
C GLU A 404 -16.52 -10.52 14.99
N ARG A 405 -17.20 -9.58 14.34
CA ARG A 405 -17.03 -8.16 14.53
C ARG A 405 -18.36 -7.43 14.33
N GLU A 406 -18.59 -6.41 15.12
CA GLU A 406 -19.76 -5.54 15.05
C GLU A 406 -19.32 -4.08 14.94
N TRP A 407 -20.10 -3.26 14.24
CA TRP A 407 -19.93 -1.81 14.11
C TRP A 407 -21.19 -1.10 14.56
N ARG A 408 -21.02 0.05 15.20
CA ARG A 408 -22.10 0.94 15.61
C ARG A 408 -21.81 2.33 15.09
N TYR A 409 -22.82 2.95 14.55
CA TYR A 409 -22.73 4.28 13.94
C TYR A 409 -23.56 5.28 14.74
N LYS A 410 -23.10 6.52 14.74
CA LYS A 410 -23.79 7.65 15.36
C LYS A 410 -24.07 8.69 14.29
N ARG A 411 -25.31 9.17 14.21
CA ARG A 411 -25.68 10.30 13.37
C ARG A 411 -25.08 11.58 13.93
N LEU A 412 -24.52 12.41 13.05
CA LEU A 412 -23.79 13.63 13.42
C LEU A 412 -24.70 14.88 13.40
N LYS A 413 -25.84 14.81 12.70
CA LYS A 413 -26.83 15.90 12.61
C LYS A 413 -28.23 15.41 12.99
#